data_ebb336da82912050b52908b240c73c9b
#
_entry.id   ebb336da82912050b52908b240c73c9b
#
_cell.length_a   1.000
_cell.length_b   1.000
_cell.length_c   1.000
_cell.angle_alpha   90.00
_cell.angle_beta   90.00
_cell.angle_gamma   90.00
#
_symmetry.space_group_name_H-M   'P 1'
#
loop_
_entity.id
_entity.type
_entity.pdbx_description
1 polymer ?
#
loop_
_entity_poly.entity_id
_entity_poly.type
_entity_poly.pdbx_seq_one_letter_code
_entity_poly.pdbx_strand_id
1 'polypeptide(L)'
;MTLYDDLTSLMKPPARYAFTGEPFWDDEHISSQMLAAHLDPAYEGASRAHAFIDRSAAWIASVAPPAAYPRLLDAGCGPGLYAERLARAGYAVTGVDFSRRSIDYASRSAARQGLAIDYRLQNYLELDAGGPFDAAIMIYCDYGALSTEDRRTVLRKLHAHLKPGGLLVLDVFSPCAFDAFAEGRTWEDHPAGGFWRPGSHLEVQRRLKYGDNVTLEQIAIVDEAGAAAYHLWNTYFAPEALARELEAAGFAVESLHGDAAGAPYAADSPTIAVMARACHQA
;
A
#
# COMPACT_ATOMS: atom_id res chain seq x y z
N MET A 1 -13.76 -7.06 33.20
CA MET A 1 -14.59 -7.11 31.99
C MET A 1 -14.64 -8.56 31.55
N THR A 2 -15.72 -9.07 31.02
CA THR A 2 -15.76 -10.45 30.52
C THR A 2 -15.24 -10.49 29.09
N LEU A 3 -14.77 -11.66 28.61
CA LEU A 3 -14.37 -11.83 27.21
C LEU A 3 -15.49 -11.39 26.23
N TYR A 4 -16.76 -11.59 26.62
CA TYR A 4 -17.92 -11.12 25.84
C TYR A 4 -17.95 -9.60 25.74
N ASP A 5 -17.70 -8.88 26.85
CA ASP A 5 -17.71 -7.41 26.85
C ASP A 5 -16.55 -6.87 25.99
N ASP A 6 -15.37 -7.49 26.11
CA ASP A 6 -14.18 -7.12 25.33
C ASP A 6 -14.41 -7.32 23.82
N LEU A 7 -14.83 -8.51 23.42
CA LEU A 7 -15.11 -8.83 22.02
C LEU A 7 -16.23 -7.94 21.45
N THR A 8 -17.32 -7.75 22.21
CA THR A 8 -18.43 -6.89 21.79
C THR A 8 -17.97 -5.44 21.59
N SER A 9 -17.10 -4.96 22.46
CA SER A 9 -16.51 -3.62 22.36
C SER A 9 -15.61 -3.48 21.13
N LEU A 10 -14.70 -4.44 20.92
CA LEU A 10 -13.79 -4.46 19.79
C LEU A 10 -14.51 -4.55 18.44
N MET A 11 -15.65 -5.24 18.40
CA MET A 11 -16.43 -5.44 17.16
C MET A 11 -17.48 -4.34 16.91
N LYS A 12 -17.55 -3.28 17.72
CA LYS A 12 -18.39 -2.11 17.39
C LYS A 12 -17.83 -1.43 16.14
N PRO A 13 -18.72 -0.95 15.21
CA PRO A 13 -18.27 -0.14 14.10
C PRO A 13 -17.52 1.10 14.60
N PRO A 14 -16.24 1.26 14.28
CA PRO A 14 -15.47 2.43 14.72
C PRO A 14 -15.81 3.65 13.88
N ALA A 15 -15.36 4.84 14.31
CA ALA A 15 -15.30 5.99 13.43
C ALA A 15 -14.41 5.71 12.21
N ARG A 16 -14.66 6.34 11.08
CA ARG A 16 -13.85 6.18 9.86
C ARG A 16 -12.38 6.44 10.14
N TYR A 17 -11.53 5.55 9.63
CA TYR A 17 -10.08 5.55 9.79
C TYR A 17 -9.60 5.50 11.25
N ALA A 18 -10.46 5.09 12.19
CA ALA A 18 -10.03 4.89 13.56
C ALA A 18 -8.90 3.85 13.59
N PHE A 19 -7.80 4.26 14.22
CA PHE A 19 -6.61 3.44 14.37
C PHE A 19 -6.83 2.41 15.50
N THR A 20 -6.29 1.21 15.34
CA THR A 20 -6.19 0.21 16.39
C THR A 20 -4.81 0.30 17.01
N GLY A 21 -4.74 0.39 18.32
CA GLY A 21 -3.60 0.86 19.12
C GLY A 21 -2.22 0.27 18.86
N GLU A 22 -2.07 -0.87 18.15
CA GLU A 22 -0.77 -1.44 17.84
C GLU A 22 -0.56 -1.57 16.33
N PRO A 23 0.56 -1.04 15.80
CA PRO A 23 0.91 -1.23 14.40
C PRO A 23 1.28 -2.70 14.18
N PHE A 24 0.38 -3.51 13.63
CA PHE A 24 0.60 -4.93 13.36
C PHE A 24 1.79 -5.20 12.40
N TRP A 25 2.22 -4.19 11.64
CA TRP A 25 3.37 -4.25 10.75
C TRP A 25 4.72 -4.47 11.46
N ASP A 26 4.84 -4.08 12.74
CA ASP A 26 6.04 -4.25 13.56
C ASP A 26 5.90 -5.36 14.62
N ASP A 27 4.74 -6.01 14.73
CA ASP A 27 4.59 -7.23 15.52
C ASP A 27 5.53 -8.32 14.98
N GLU A 28 6.26 -9.00 15.84
CA GLU A 28 7.30 -9.96 15.43
C GLU A 28 6.72 -11.12 14.60
N HIS A 29 5.58 -11.67 15.04
CA HIS A 29 4.93 -12.77 14.33
C HIS A 29 4.25 -12.30 13.05
N ILE A 30 3.37 -11.30 13.16
CA ILE A 30 2.58 -10.81 12.01
C ILE A 30 3.48 -10.29 10.90
N SER A 31 4.53 -9.51 11.23
CA SER A 31 5.47 -9.02 10.22
C SER A 31 6.23 -10.15 9.53
N SER A 32 6.47 -11.28 10.23
CA SER A 32 7.06 -12.47 9.62
C SER A 32 6.12 -13.14 8.62
N GLN A 33 4.83 -13.28 8.96
CA GLN A 33 3.81 -13.83 8.07
C GLN A 33 3.58 -12.91 6.87
N MET A 34 3.56 -11.59 7.11
CA MET A 34 3.43 -10.59 6.06
C MET A 34 4.59 -10.67 5.06
N LEU A 35 5.83 -10.78 5.54
CA LEU A 35 6.98 -10.95 4.67
C LEU A 35 6.89 -12.25 3.84
N ALA A 36 6.49 -13.35 4.47
CA ALA A 36 6.29 -14.62 3.75
C ALA A 36 5.21 -14.49 2.66
N ALA A 37 4.11 -13.79 2.97
CA ALA A 37 3.03 -13.51 2.02
C ALA A 37 3.50 -12.64 0.83
N HIS A 38 4.32 -11.61 1.07
CA HIS A 38 4.93 -10.81 0.00
C HIS A 38 5.84 -11.64 -0.92
N LEU A 39 6.55 -12.61 -0.35
CA LEU A 39 7.53 -13.41 -1.09
C LEU A 39 6.92 -14.61 -1.82
N ASP A 40 5.68 -14.95 -1.54
CA ASP A 40 4.96 -15.97 -2.31
C ASP A 40 4.62 -15.42 -3.71
N PRO A 41 5.14 -16.01 -4.78
CA PRO A 41 5.00 -15.45 -6.12
C PRO A 41 3.57 -15.48 -6.67
N ALA A 42 2.68 -16.27 -6.09
CA ALA A 42 1.30 -16.46 -6.54
C ALA A 42 0.27 -15.82 -5.60
N TYR A 43 0.65 -15.48 -4.37
CA TYR A 43 -0.27 -14.90 -3.39
C TYR A 43 -0.44 -13.39 -3.59
N GLU A 44 -1.70 -12.93 -3.61
CA GLU A 44 -2.02 -11.51 -3.88
C GLU A 44 -2.58 -10.76 -2.65
N GLY A 45 -2.51 -11.34 -1.45
CA GLY A 45 -3.03 -10.71 -0.23
C GLY A 45 -2.09 -9.71 0.46
N ALA A 46 -0.80 -9.67 0.05
CA ALA A 46 0.19 -8.73 0.61
C ALA A 46 0.89 -7.90 -0.48
N SER A 47 1.01 -8.42 -1.69
CA SER A 47 1.47 -7.71 -2.89
C SER A 47 0.86 -8.37 -4.12
N ARG A 48 1.03 -7.78 -5.31
CA ARG A 48 0.62 -8.42 -6.56
C ARG A 48 1.45 -9.67 -6.82
N ALA A 49 0.91 -10.64 -7.57
CA ALA A 49 1.66 -11.78 -8.06
C ALA A 49 2.95 -11.31 -8.78
N HIS A 50 4.07 -12.03 -8.60
CA HIS A 50 5.37 -11.59 -9.12
C HIS A 50 5.36 -11.37 -10.64
N ALA A 51 4.63 -12.22 -11.39
CA ALA A 51 4.47 -12.04 -12.84
C ALA A 51 3.72 -10.74 -13.20
N PHE A 52 2.82 -10.24 -12.36
CA PHE A 52 2.21 -8.94 -12.52
C PHE A 52 3.23 -7.83 -12.22
N ILE A 53 4.00 -7.95 -11.13
CA ILE A 53 5.03 -6.98 -10.77
C ILE A 53 6.07 -6.85 -11.88
N ASP A 54 6.45 -7.95 -12.55
CA ASP A 54 7.37 -7.92 -13.68
C ASP A 54 6.82 -7.08 -14.84
N ARG A 55 5.54 -7.27 -15.21
CA ARG A 55 4.88 -6.46 -16.26
C ARG A 55 4.72 -5.00 -15.84
N SER A 56 4.37 -4.77 -14.57
CA SER A 56 4.19 -3.42 -14.02
C SER A 56 5.51 -2.64 -14.02
N ALA A 57 6.60 -3.23 -13.57
CA ALA A 57 7.92 -2.60 -13.60
C ALA A 57 8.38 -2.31 -15.04
N ALA A 58 8.11 -3.21 -15.98
CA ALA A 58 8.39 -2.99 -17.39
C ALA A 58 7.55 -1.84 -17.98
N TRP A 59 6.26 -1.77 -17.63
CA TRP A 59 5.39 -0.67 -18.05
C TRP A 59 5.87 0.67 -17.47
N ILE A 60 6.17 0.73 -16.16
CA ILE A 60 6.73 1.94 -15.50
C ILE A 60 8.00 2.39 -16.24
N ALA A 61 8.92 1.45 -16.55
CA ALA A 61 10.13 1.77 -17.29
C ALA A 61 9.88 2.24 -18.72
N SER A 62 8.74 1.89 -19.33
CA SER A 62 8.37 2.37 -20.67
C SER A 62 7.81 3.79 -20.67
N VAL A 63 7.05 4.17 -19.62
CA VAL A 63 6.40 5.49 -19.51
C VAL A 63 7.27 6.52 -18.79
N ALA A 64 8.19 6.07 -17.94
CA ALA A 64 9.18 6.89 -17.26
C ALA A 64 10.61 6.33 -17.46
N PRO A 65 11.14 6.27 -18.70
CA PRO A 65 12.38 5.57 -18.98
C PRO A 65 13.55 6.10 -18.14
N PRO A 66 14.45 5.21 -17.61
CA PRO A 66 15.52 5.61 -16.69
C PRO A 66 16.50 6.59 -17.30
N ALA A 67 16.63 6.66 -18.62
CA ALA A 67 17.42 7.66 -19.31
C ALA A 67 16.90 9.10 -19.09
N ALA A 68 15.59 9.28 -18.91
CA ALA A 68 14.94 10.58 -18.66
C ALA A 68 14.58 10.77 -17.16
N TYR A 69 14.34 9.68 -16.44
CA TYR A 69 13.92 9.65 -15.02
C TYR A 69 14.87 8.78 -14.20
N PRO A 70 16.17 9.11 -14.11
CA PRO A 70 17.16 8.20 -13.53
C PRO A 70 16.99 7.96 -12.02
N ARG A 71 16.42 8.90 -11.26
CA ARG A 71 16.24 8.78 -9.80
C ARG A 71 14.80 8.51 -9.46
N LEU A 72 14.51 7.36 -8.88
CA LEU A 72 13.16 6.91 -8.57
C LEU A 72 12.99 6.68 -7.07
N LEU A 73 11.88 7.20 -6.52
CA LEU A 73 11.41 6.95 -5.16
C LEU A 73 10.31 5.88 -5.19
N ASP A 74 10.46 4.83 -4.40
CA ASP A 74 9.47 3.79 -4.15
C ASP A 74 8.89 3.98 -2.73
N ALA A 75 7.70 4.58 -2.63
CA ALA A 75 7.05 4.92 -1.36
C ALA A 75 6.11 3.78 -0.94
N GLY A 76 6.45 3.10 0.16
CA GLY A 76 5.83 1.83 0.55
C GLY A 76 6.46 0.65 -0.18
N CYS A 77 7.81 0.61 -0.24
CA CYS A 77 8.53 -0.36 -1.06
C CYS A 77 8.44 -1.81 -0.55
N GLY A 78 7.93 -2.03 0.68
CA GLY A 78 7.88 -3.34 1.31
C GLY A 78 9.22 -4.08 1.27
N PRO A 79 9.25 -5.39 0.93
CA PRO A 79 10.47 -6.16 0.82
C PRO A 79 11.28 -5.89 -0.46
N GLY A 80 10.97 -4.82 -1.20
CA GLY A 80 11.75 -4.34 -2.35
C GLY A 80 11.41 -4.99 -3.69
N LEU A 81 10.24 -5.61 -3.84
CA LEU A 81 9.89 -6.35 -5.06
C LEU A 81 9.88 -5.47 -6.32
N TYR A 82 9.35 -4.25 -6.23
CA TYR A 82 9.43 -3.25 -7.31
C TYR A 82 10.82 -2.64 -7.40
N ALA A 83 11.37 -2.20 -6.27
CA ALA A 83 12.66 -1.52 -6.21
C ALA A 83 13.79 -2.32 -6.89
N GLU A 84 13.86 -3.64 -6.65
CA GLU A 84 14.88 -4.51 -7.29
C GLU A 84 14.71 -4.61 -8.81
N ARG A 85 13.46 -4.69 -9.30
CA ARG A 85 13.17 -4.75 -10.74
C ARG A 85 13.52 -3.46 -11.44
N LEU A 86 13.17 -2.34 -10.82
CA LEU A 86 13.47 -1.00 -11.32
C LEU A 86 14.98 -0.70 -11.28
N ALA A 87 15.68 -1.14 -10.25
CA ALA A 87 17.14 -1.03 -10.19
C ALA A 87 17.81 -1.82 -11.34
N ARG A 88 17.32 -3.05 -11.65
CA ARG A 88 17.79 -3.82 -12.81
C ARG A 88 17.44 -3.14 -14.14
N ALA A 89 16.36 -2.38 -14.20
CA ALA A 89 16.00 -1.57 -15.37
C ALA A 89 16.86 -0.30 -15.56
N GLY A 90 17.72 0.02 -14.58
CA GLY A 90 18.69 1.11 -14.68
C GLY A 90 18.36 2.36 -13.85
N TYR A 91 17.39 2.30 -12.94
CA TYR A 91 17.11 3.42 -12.02
C TYR A 91 18.04 3.41 -10.82
N ALA A 92 18.40 4.60 -10.34
CA ALA A 92 18.89 4.83 -8.99
C ALA A 92 17.68 4.90 -8.05
N VAL A 93 17.38 3.78 -7.38
CA VAL A 93 16.16 3.64 -6.56
C VAL A 93 16.47 3.99 -5.11
N THR A 94 15.56 4.78 -4.51
CA THR A 94 15.41 4.94 -3.06
C THR A 94 14.07 4.33 -2.67
N GLY A 95 14.06 3.31 -1.80
CA GLY A 95 12.85 2.68 -1.28
C GLY A 95 12.63 3.11 0.18
N VAL A 96 11.40 3.49 0.51
CA VAL A 96 11.02 3.79 1.90
C VAL A 96 9.86 2.90 2.34
N ASP A 97 9.97 2.33 3.53
CA ASP A 97 8.91 1.56 4.17
C ASP A 97 9.07 1.65 5.69
N PHE A 98 7.97 1.57 6.43
CA PHE A 98 8.03 1.64 7.89
C PHE A 98 8.15 0.26 8.57
N SER A 99 7.99 -0.85 7.83
CA SER A 99 8.24 -2.19 8.31
C SER A 99 9.74 -2.51 8.37
N ARG A 100 10.28 -2.57 9.57
CA ARG A 100 11.70 -2.92 9.79
C ARG A 100 12.06 -4.25 9.15
N ARG A 101 11.19 -5.27 9.29
CA ARG A 101 11.43 -6.60 8.72
C ARG A 101 11.51 -6.58 7.20
N SER A 102 10.65 -5.82 6.55
CA SER A 102 10.65 -5.65 5.09
C SER A 102 11.92 -4.95 4.62
N ILE A 103 12.32 -3.86 5.24
CA ILE A 103 13.55 -3.10 4.91
C ILE A 103 14.81 -3.95 5.15
N ASP A 104 14.87 -4.68 6.25
CA ASP A 104 16.00 -5.58 6.53
C ASP A 104 16.12 -6.70 5.49
N TYR A 105 14.98 -7.25 5.06
CA TYR A 105 14.96 -8.24 3.98
C TYR A 105 15.40 -7.62 2.64
N ALA A 106 14.80 -6.49 2.25
CA ALA A 106 15.08 -5.78 1.00
C ALA A 106 16.58 -5.45 0.87
N SER A 107 17.16 -4.90 1.95
CA SER A 107 18.59 -4.55 2.00
C SER A 107 19.49 -5.77 1.80
N ARG A 108 19.20 -6.87 2.51
CA ARG A 108 19.96 -8.12 2.34
C ARG A 108 19.77 -8.74 0.94
N SER A 109 18.55 -8.66 0.41
CA SER A 109 18.23 -9.19 -0.91
C SER A 109 18.97 -8.43 -2.02
N ALA A 110 18.93 -7.09 -1.99
CA ALA A 110 19.67 -6.24 -2.93
C ALA A 110 21.19 -6.51 -2.86
N ALA A 111 21.75 -6.56 -1.65
CA ALA A 111 23.17 -6.84 -1.47
C ALA A 111 23.61 -8.20 -2.07
N ARG A 112 22.81 -9.26 -1.85
CA ARG A 112 23.09 -10.59 -2.45
C ARG A 112 23.07 -10.58 -3.99
N GLN A 113 22.31 -9.65 -4.59
CA GLN A 113 22.14 -9.53 -6.03
C GLN A 113 23.06 -8.45 -6.64
N GLY A 114 23.89 -7.78 -5.83
CA GLY A 114 24.77 -6.71 -6.28
C GLY A 114 24.02 -5.46 -6.76
N LEU A 115 22.79 -5.23 -6.28
CA LEU A 115 21.98 -4.07 -6.61
C LEU A 115 22.27 -2.92 -5.62
N ALA A 116 22.51 -1.73 -6.16
CA ALA A 116 22.70 -0.51 -5.37
C ALA A 116 21.35 0.19 -5.20
N ILE A 117 20.65 -0.12 -4.11
CA ILE A 117 19.35 0.48 -3.75
C ILE A 117 19.50 1.12 -2.35
N ASP A 118 19.00 2.35 -2.19
CA ASP A 118 18.98 3.06 -0.91
C ASP A 118 17.65 2.76 -0.19
N TYR A 119 17.66 1.77 0.70
CA TYR A 119 16.48 1.43 1.51
C TYR A 119 16.50 2.18 2.85
N ARG A 120 15.35 2.77 3.20
CA ARG A 120 15.19 3.55 4.43
C ARG A 120 13.99 3.09 5.23
N LEU A 121 14.20 2.83 6.52
CA LEU A 121 13.13 2.60 7.48
C LEU A 121 12.48 3.95 7.81
N GLN A 122 11.37 4.27 7.16
CA GLN A 122 10.69 5.55 7.30
C GLN A 122 9.21 5.44 6.95
N ASN A 123 8.36 6.12 7.72
CA ASN A 123 6.97 6.32 7.34
C ASN A 123 6.88 7.38 6.22
N TYR A 124 6.24 7.07 5.11
CA TYR A 124 6.06 8.00 3.99
C TYR A 124 5.23 9.25 4.37
N LEU A 125 4.45 9.22 5.46
CA LEU A 125 3.79 10.42 6.01
C LEU A 125 4.80 11.43 6.60
N GLU A 126 5.97 10.95 6.99
CA GLU A 126 7.09 11.74 7.51
C GLU A 126 8.25 11.83 6.52
N LEU A 127 7.99 11.54 5.24
CA LEU A 127 8.98 11.38 4.19
C LEU A 127 10.05 12.48 4.21
N ASP A 128 11.31 12.06 4.32
CA ASP A 128 12.54 12.83 4.16
C ASP A 128 13.60 11.94 3.48
N ALA A 129 13.42 11.70 2.20
CA ALA A 129 14.24 10.78 1.41
C ALA A 129 15.36 11.48 0.64
N GLY A 130 15.61 12.78 0.89
CA GLY A 130 16.74 13.51 0.32
C GLY A 130 16.66 13.72 -1.19
N GLY A 131 15.49 13.99 -1.75
CA GLY A 131 15.26 14.26 -3.19
C GLY A 131 16.22 15.31 -3.80
N PRO A 132 15.90 15.92 -4.91
CA PRO A 132 14.72 15.67 -5.70
C PRO A 132 14.84 14.41 -6.57
N PHE A 133 13.70 13.73 -6.77
CA PHE A 133 13.57 12.56 -7.64
C PHE A 133 12.98 12.95 -9.00
N ASP A 134 13.26 12.13 -10.02
CA ASP A 134 12.67 12.30 -11.35
C ASP A 134 11.31 11.63 -11.44
N ALA A 135 11.13 10.52 -10.72
CA ALA A 135 9.87 9.80 -10.60
C ALA A 135 9.64 9.29 -9.18
N ALA A 136 8.38 9.09 -8.82
CA ALA A 136 7.96 8.40 -7.61
C ALA A 136 6.86 7.38 -7.94
N ILE A 137 6.87 6.25 -7.23
CA ILE A 137 5.81 5.26 -7.29
C ILE A 137 5.23 5.01 -5.91
N MET A 138 3.93 4.70 -5.84
CA MET A 138 3.22 4.23 -4.65
C MET A 138 2.21 3.18 -5.11
N ILE A 139 2.60 1.91 -5.06
CA ILE A 139 1.89 0.81 -5.72
C ILE A 139 1.33 -0.17 -4.70
N TYR A 140 0.25 -0.85 -5.06
CA TYR A 140 -0.56 -1.78 -4.30
C TYR A 140 -1.67 -1.10 -3.47
N CYS A 141 -2.23 -0.01 -4.01
CA CYS A 141 -3.39 0.70 -3.47
C CYS A 141 -3.18 1.32 -2.07
N ASP A 142 -1.95 1.47 -1.62
CA ASP A 142 -1.59 2.05 -0.31
C ASP A 142 -2.23 3.41 -0.07
N TYR A 143 -2.33 4.23 -1.13
CA TYR A 143 -2.98 5.54 -1.06
C TYR A 143 -4.42 5.46 -0.56
N GLY A 144 -5.15 4.42 -0.98
CA GLY A 144 -6.55 4.19 -0.57
C GLY A 144 -6.71 3.77 0.89
N ALA A 145 -5.69 3.19 1.51
CA ALA A 145 -5.72 2.78 2.92
C ALA A 145 -5.64 3.96 3.89
N LEU A 146 -5.20 5.12 3.41
CA LEU A 146 -4.96 6.31 4.22
C LEU A 146 -6.24 7.12 4.49
N SER A 147 -6.28 7.81 5.63
CA SER A 147 -7.30 8.82 5.89
C SER A 147 -7.19 9.99 4.90
N THR A 148 -8.25 10.78 4.76
CA THR A 148 -8.22 11.96 3.87
C THR A 148 -7.11 12.96 4.24
N GLU A 149 -6.79 13.10 5.52
CA GLU A 149 -5.71 13.97 6.00
C GLU A 149 -4.34 13.40 5.66
N ASP A 150 -4.15 12.08 5.88
CA ASP A 150 -2.90 11.40 5.56
C ASP A 150 -2.65 11.38 4.05
N ARG A 151 -3.70 11.19 3.22
CA ARG A 151 -3.59 11.29 1.75
C ARG A 151 -3.09 12.67 1.31
N ARG A 152 -3.63 13.75 1.89
CA ARG A 152 -3.13 15.11 1.61
C ARG A 152 -1.68 15.27 2.05
N THR A 153 -1.31 14.66 3.17
CA THR A 153 0.06 14.72 3.69
C THR A 153 1.03 13.97 2.79
N VAL A 154 0.72 12.73 2.40
CA VAL A 154 1.62 11.95 1.53
C VAL A 154 1.76 12.59 0.15
N LEU A 155 0.68 13.12 -0.46
CA LEU A 155 0.79 13.80 -1.74
C LEU A 155 1.67 15.05 -1.66
N ARG A 156 1.52 15.88 -0.62
CA ARG A 156 2.42 17.03 -0.40
C ARG A 156 3.88 16.61 -0.24
N LYS A 157 4.12 15.51 0.48
CA LYS A 157 5.46 14.97 0.68
C LYS A 157 6.05 14.45 -0.64
N LEU A 158 5.30 13.68 -1.40
CA LEU A 158 5.74 13.19 -2.72
C LEU A 158 6.01 14.34 -3.68
N HIS A 159 5.10 15.34 -3.73
CA HIS A 159 5.29 16.53 -4.56
C HIS A 159 6.58 17.29 -4.22
N ALA A 160 6.84 17.51 -2.92
CA ALA A 160 8.04 18.22 -2.46
C ALA A 160 9.35 17.46 -2.75
N HIS A 161 9.29 16.13 -2.91
CA HIS A 161 10.45 15.29 -3.24
C HIS A 161 10.64 15.08 -4.74
N LEU A 162 9.69 15.49 -5.58
CA LEU A 162 9.81 15.42 -7.03
C LEU A 162 10.40 16.70 -7.61
N LYS A 163 11.16 16.56 -8.69
CA LYS A 163 11.59 17.71 -9.52
C LYS A 163 10.36 18.37 -10.16
N PRO A 164 10.45 19.67 -10.55
CA PRO A 164 9.47 20.25 -11.48
C PRO A 164 9.33 19.35 -12.72
N GLY A 165 8.10 18.96 -13.03
CA GLY A 165 7.83 18.00 -14.10
C GLY A 165 8.14 16.54 -13.79
N GLY A 166 8.50 16.21 -12.55
CA GLY A 166 8.70 14.84 -12.12
C GLY A 166 7.39 14.02 -12.13
N LEU A 167 7.49 12.72 -12.34
CA LEU A 167 6.36 11.85 -12.57
C LEU A 167 5.98 11.08 -11.30
N LEU A 168 4.68 11.05 -10.98
CA LEU A 168 4.10 10.18 -9.96
C LEU A 168 3.27 9.08 -10.64
N VAL A 169 3.49 7.84 -10.24
CA VAL A 169 2.63 6.70 -10.57
C VAL A 169 2.10 6.10 -9.28
N LEU A 170 0.78 6.06 -9.13
CA LEU A 170 0.15 5.36 -8.01
C LEU A 170 -1.09 4.60 -8.49
N ASP A 171 -1.51 3.59 -7.71
CA ASP A 171 -2.77 2.88 -7.97
C ASP A 171 -3.70 2.93 -6.76
N VAL A 172 -5.00 2.81 -7.05
CA VAL A 172 -6.09 2.79 -6.06
C VAL A 172 -7.17 1.79 -6.49
N PHE A 173 -8.00 1.36 -5.57
CA PHE A 173 -9.22 0.63 -5.90
C PHE A 173 -10.26 1.55 -6.56
N SER A 174 -10.99 1.01 -7.53
CA SER A 174 -12.05 1.68 -8.27
C SER A 174 -13.44 1.48 -7.64
N PRO A 175 -14.49 2.19 -8.11
CA PRO A 175 -15.85 1.94 -7.68
C PRO A 175 -16.35 0.52 -7.99
N CYS A 176 -15.87 -0.11 -9.08
CA CYS A 176 -16.18 -1.50 -9.40
C CYS A 176 -15.77 -2.45 -8.25
N ALA A 177 -14.59 -2.26 -7.68
CA ALA A 177 -14.14 -3.04 -6.53
C ALA A 177 -14.96 -2.74 -5.25
N PHE A 178 -15.41 -1.48 -5.06
CA PHE A 178 -16.33 -1.14 -3.97
C PHE A 178 -17.68 -1.86 -4.10
N ASP A 179 -18.24 -1.91 -5.30
CA ASP A 179 -19.51 -2.58 -5.54
C ASP A 179 -19.41 -4.09 -5.30
N ALA A 180 -18.29 -4.69 -5.68
CA ALA A 180 -17.99 -6.10 -5.46
C ALA A 180 -17.68 -6.45 -3.98
N PHE A 181 -17.33 -5.46 -3.14
CA PHE A 181 -17.08 -5.71 -1.72
C PHE A 181 -18.40 -6.11 -1.02
N ALA A 182 -18.48 -7.33 -0.51
CA ALA A 182 -19.64 -7.82 0.21
C ALA A 182 -19.49 -7.55 1.72
N GLU A 183 -20.50 -6.92 2.33
CA GLU A 183 -20.60 -6.83 3.79
C GLU A 183 -20.91 -8.20 4.38
N GLY A 184 -20.40 -8.46 5.58
CA GLY A 184 -20.61 -9.74 6.22
C GLY A 184 -19.91 -9.88 7.57
N ARG A 185 -20.06 -11.05 8.14
CA ARG A 185 -19.38 -11.49 9.35
C ARG A 185 -18.98 -12.95 9.17
N THR A 186 -17.74 -13.26 9.53
CA THR A 186 -17.22 -14.62 9.52
C THR A 186 -16.45 -14.86 10.81
N TRP A 187 -16.23 -16.12 11.11
CA TRP A 187 -15.30 -16.52 12.14
C TRP A 187 -14.57 -17.78 11.68
N GLU A 188 -13.34 -17.95 12.15
CA GLU A 188 -12.51 -19.08 11.82
C GLU A 188 -11.71 -19.51 13.05
N ASP A 189 -11.59 -20.83 13.27
CA ASP A 189 -10.78 -21.42 14.33
C ASP A 189 -9.41 -21.82 13.75
N HIS A 190 -8.35 -21.34 14.38
CA HIS A 190 -6.97 -21.60 14.02
C HIS A 190 -6.27 -22.41 15.14
N PRO A 191 -6.53 -23.73 15.28
CA PRO A 191 -6.04 -24.54 16.40
C PRO A 191 -4.51 -24.73 16.39
N ALA A 192 -3.88 -24.57 15.22
CA ALA A 192 -2.43 -24.71 15.04
C ALA A 192 -1.70 -23.37 14.89
N GLY A 193 -2.37 -22.25 15.17
CA GLY A 193 -1.88 -20.92 14.83
C GLY A 193 -2.13 -20.54 13.37
N GLY A 194 -1.70 -19.32 13.00
CA GLY A 194 -1.94 -18.78 11.66
C GLY A 194 -1.26 -17.44 11.48
N PHE A 195 -1.82 -16.63 10.60
CA PHE A 195 -1.26 -15.32 10.25
C PHE A 195 -1.17 -14.37 11.45
N TRP A 196 -2.21 -14.31 12.27
CA TRP A 196 -2.32 -13.33 13.36
C TRP A 196 -1.63 -13.74 14.65
N ARG A 197 -1.54 -15.06 14.94
CA ARG A 197 -0.93 -15.60 16.16
C ARG A 197 -0.20 -16.90 15.89
N PRO A 198 0.92 -17.15 16.57
CA PRO A 198 1.65 -18.43 16.45
C PRO A 198 0.92 -19.59 17.13
N GLY A 199 0.10 -19.31 18.16
CA GLY A 199 -0.70 -20.30 18.89
C GLY A 199 -2.15 -20.33 18.43
N SER A 200 -2.93 -21.24 19.06
CA SER A 200 -4.36 -21.37 18.80
C SER A 200 -5.10 -20.06 19.06
N HIS A 201 -5.99 -19.70 18.14
CA HIS A 201 -6.80 -18.49 18.26
C HIS A 201 -8.08 -18.61 17.44
N LEU A 202 -9.05 -17.78 17.80
CA LEU A 202 -10.25 -17.54 17.02
C LEU A 202 -10.11 -16.20 16.28
N GLU A 203 -10.35 -16.21 14.98
CA GLU A 203 -10.49 -15.00 14.16
C GLU A 203 -11.98 -14.69 14.00
N VAL A 204 -12.37 -13.45 14.28
CA VAL A 204 -13.73 -12.93 14.04
C VAL A 204 -13.61 -11.73 13.11
N GLN A 205 -14.10 -11.85 11.89
CA GLN A 205 -14.06 -10.80 10.89
C GLN A 205 -15.42 -10.14 10.71
N ARG A 206 -15.41 -8.84 10.53
CA ARG A 206 -16.56 -8.04 10.09
C ARG A 206 -16.16 -7.15 8.92
N ARG A 207 -16.94 -7.21 7.85
CA ARG A 207 -16.77 -6.39 6.65
C ARG A 207 -17.89 -5.37 6.58
N LEU A 208 -17.53 -4.07 6.45
CA LEU A 208 -18.46 -2.95 6.51
C LEU A 208 -18.23 -2.00 5.34
N LYS A 209 -19.33 -1.48 4.79
CA LYS A 209 -19.33 -0.31 3.90
C LYS A 209 -19.67 0.95 4.70
N TYR A 210 -18.91 2.00 4.49
CA TYR A 210 -19.19 3.34 5.01
C TYR A 210 -19.56 4.27 3.86
N GLY A 211 -20.09 5.45 4.16
CA GLY A 211 -20.28 6.50 3.16
C GLY A 211 -18.96 6.89 2.49
N ASP A 212 -19.06 7.62 1.36
CA ASP A 212 -17.93 8.14 0.59
C ASP A 212 -16.99 7.04 0.05
N ASN A 213 -17.56 5.88 -0.34
CA ASN A 213 -16.85 4.74 -0.90
C ASN A 213 -15.68 4.24 -0.03
N VAL A 214 -15.91 4.14 1.27
CA VAL A 214 -14.94 3.61 2.23
C VAL A 214 -15.40 2.25 2.73
N THR A 215 -14.49 1.30 2.84
CA THR A 215 -14.75 0.00 3.49
C THR A 215 -13.83 -0.21 4.68
N LEU A 216 -14.26 -1.09 5.56
CA LEU A 216 -13.48 -1.60 6.68
C LEU A 216 -13.55 -3.12 6.70
N GLU A 217 -12.41 -3.77 6.76
CA GLU A 217 -12.28 -5.13 7.28
C GLU A 217 -11.79 -5.02 8.74
N GLN A 218 -12.70 -5.32 9.67
CA GLN A 218 -12.45 -5.32 11.10
C GLN A 218 -12.22 -6.75 11.53
N ILE A 219 -11.04 -7.03 12.07
CA ILE A 219 -10.61 -8.38 12.43
C ILE A 219 -10.30 -8.39 13.92
N ALA A 220 -11.03 -9.19 14.69
CA ALA A 220 -10.73 -9.43 16.10
C ALA A 220 -10.11 -10.82 16.26
N ILE A 221 -9.00 -10.89 16.96
CA ILE A 221 -8.29 -12.11 17.29
C ILE A 221 -8.45 -12.36 18.79
N VAL A 222 -8.90 -13.56 19.11
CA VAL A 222 -9.15 -14.00 20.49
C VAL A 222 -8.29 -15.21 20.76
N ASP A 223 -7.43 -15.12 21.78
CA ASP A 223 -6.57 -16.18 22.27
C ASP A 223 -6.60 -16.25 23.78
N GLU A 224 -5.76 -17.09 24.40
CA GLU A 224 -5.68 -17.23 25.85
C GLU A 224 -5.20 -15.95 26.58
N ALA A 225 -4.47 -15.07 25.88
CA ALA A 225 -3.98 -13.81 26.42
C ALA A 225 -5.04 -12.70 26.41
N GLY A 226 -6.10 -12.84 25.62
CA GLY A 226 -7.18 -11.88 25.51
C GLY A 226 -7.71 -11.68 24.10
N ALA A 227 -8.11 -10.44 23.77
CA ALA A 227 -8.63 -10.09 22.45
C ALA A 227 -7.96 -8.81 21.93
N ALA A 228 -7.61 -8.82 20.67
CA ALA A 228 -7.07 -7.65 19.94
C ALA A 228 -7.88 -7.45 18.66
N ALA A 229 -7.95 -6.20 18.15
CA ALA A 229 -8.60 -5.93 16.88
C ALA A 229 -7.69 -5.16 15.93
N TYR A 230 -7.83 -5.44 14.64
CA TYR A 230 -7.14 -4.80 13.53
C TYR A 230 -8.14 -4.21 12.56
N HIS A 231 -7.86 -3.04 12.02
CA HIS A 231 -8.70 -2.33 11.07
C HIS A 231 -7.97 -2.14 9.76
N LEU A 232 -8.49 -2.72 8.69
CA LEU A 232 -8.01 -2.55 7.33
C LEU A 232 -8.99 -1.66 6.57
N TRP A 233 -8.63 -0.40 6.43
CA TRP A 233 -9.42 0.60 5.74
C TRP A 233 -9.05 0.67 4.26
N ASN A 234 -10.06 0.90 3.40
CA ASN A 234 -9.86 1.22 2.00
C ASN A 234 -10.85 2.27 1.53
N THR A 235 -10.34 3.25 0.80
CA THR A 235 -11.11 4.21 0.01
C THR A 235 -11.07 3.80 -1.45
N TYR A 236 -12.20 3.87 -2.12
CA TYR A 236 -12.36 3.54 -3.53
C TYR A 236 -12.63 4.82 -4.32
N PHE A 237 -11.92 5.02 -5.40
CA PHE A 237 -11.91 6.30 -6.10
C PHE A 237 -12.59 6.22 -7.46
N ALA A 238 -13.56 7.12 -7.70
CA ALA A 238 -13.91 7.48 -9.07
C ALA A 238 -12.73 8.30 -9.68
N PRO A 239 -12.49 8.19 -11.00
CA PRO A 239 -11.41 8.91 -11.68
C PRO A 239 -11.35 10.39 -11.36
N GLU A 240 -12.51 11.08 -11.36
CA GLU A 240 -12.62 12.51 -11.10
C GLU A 240 -12.31 12.87 -9.65
N ALA A 241 -12.59 11.97 -8.70
CA ALA A 241 -12.28 12.19 -7.28
C ALA A 241 -10.77 12.07 -7.05
N LEU A 242 -10.12 11.07 -7.66
CA LEU A 242 -8.67 10.90 -7.60
C LEU A 242 -7.95 12.09 -8.25
N ALA A 243 -8.41 12.51 -9.44
CA ALA A 243 -7.85 13.66 -10.14
C ALA A 243 -7.91 14.94 -9.28
N ARG A 244 -9.06 15.22 -8.64
CA ARG A 244 -9.20 16.39 -7.76
C ARG A 244 -8.23 16.36 -6.57
N GLU A 245 -7.99 15.20 -5.94
CA GLU A 245 -7.03 15.12 -4.83
C GLU A 245 -5.59 15.38 -5.32
N LEU A 246 -5.23 14.85 -6.47
CA LEU A 246 -3.92 15.05 -7.09
C LEU A 246 -3.70 16.51 -7.52
N GLU A 247 -4.68 17.11 -8.20
CA GLU A 247 -4.64 18.50 -8.63
C GLU A 247 -4.53 19.46 -7.44
N ALA A 248 -5.29 19.22 -6.37
CA ALA A 248 -5.20 20.00 -5.13
C ALA A 248 -3.83 19.91 -4.45
N ALA A 249 -3.06 18.86 -4.71
CA ALA A 249 -1.69 18.66 -4.22
C ALA A 249 -0.61 19.16 -5.20
N GLY A 250 -0.99 19.77 -6.32
CA GLY A 250 -0.06 20.34 -7.31
C GLY A 250 0.37 19.38 -8.41
N PHE A 251 -0.39 18.29 -8.63
CA PHE A 251 -0.13 17.37 -9.74
C PHE A 251 -1.10 17.60 -10.90
N ALA A 252 -0.62 17.49 -12.13
CA ALA A 252 -1.47 17.39 -13.32
C ALA A 252 -1.60 15.91 -13.73
N VAL A 253 -2.83 15.40 -13.80
CA VAL A 253 -3.09 14.04 -14.27
C VAL A 253 -2.84 13.96 -15.77
N GLU A 254 -1.97 13.03 -16.20
CA GLU A 254 -1.64 12.83 -17.62
C GLU A 254 -2.43 11.66 -18.23
N SER A 255 -2.58 10.57 -17.49
CA SER A 255 -3.33 9.40 -17.96
C SER A 255 -3.84 8.55 -16.81
N LEU A 256 -4.89 7.78 -17.12
CA LEU A 256 -5.49 6.76 -16.25
C LEU A 256 -5.42 5.40 -16.94
N HIS A 257 -5.13 4.38 -16.16
CA HIS A 257 -5.01 2.99 -16.60
C HIS A 257 -5.82 2.08 -15.69
N GLY A 258 -6.21 0.91 -16.17
CA GLY A 258 -7.00 -0.06 -15.43
C GLY A 258 -6.20 -0.80 -14.33
N ASP A 259 -4.86 -0.79 -14.47
CA ASP A 259 -3.94 -1.35 -13.48
C ASP A 259 -2.54 -0.73 -13.58
N ALA A 260 -1.69 -1.05 -12.62
CA ALA A 260 -0.30 -0.60 -12.58
C ALA A 260 0.63 -1.30 -13.61
N ALA A 261 0.10 -2.15 -14.49
CA ALA A 261 0.80 -2.72 -15.65
C ALA A 261 0.39 -2.06 -16.98
N GLY A 262 -0.40 -0.97 -16.90
CA GLY A 262 -0.75 -0.13 -18.05
C GLY A 262 -1.94 -0.61 -18.88
N ALA A 263 -2.77 -1.52 -18.36
CA ALA A 263 -4.00 -1.91 -19.01
C ALA A 263 -4.90 -0.69 -19.28
N PRO A 264 -5.64 -0.60 -20.40
CA PRO A 264 -6.60 0.47 -20.58
C PRO A 264 -7.63 0.51 -19.45
N TYR A 265 -7.94 1.71 -18.96
CA TYR A 265 -8.99 1.88 -17.97
C TYR A 265 -10.36 1.65 -18.60
N ALA A 266 -11.21 0.88 -17.93
CA ALA A 266 -12.61 0.66 -18.26
C ALA A 266 -13.47 0.73 -16.97
N ALA A 267 -14.78 0.91 -17.11
CA ALA A 267 -15.67 1.08 -15.97
C ALA A 267 -15.71 -0.15 -15.03
N ASP A 268 -15.38 -1.32 -15.53
CA ASP A 268 -15.27 -2.58 -14.81
C ASP A 268 -13.85 -2.90 -14.31
N SER A 269 -12.88 -2.00 -14.53
CA SER A 269 -11.53 -2.15 -13.97
C SER A 269 -11.59 -2.11 -12.44
N PRO A 270 -11.06 -3.12 -11.72
CA PRO A 270 -11.10 -3.15 -10.25
C PRO A 270 -10.15 -2.13 -9.59
N THR A 271 -9.18 -1.63 -10.35
CA THR A 271 -8.22 -0.62 -9.91
C THR A 271 -8.13 0.52 -10.92
N ILE A 272 -7.52 1.63 -10.50
CA ILE A 272 -7.11 2.74 -11.34
C ILE A 272 -5.64 2.99 -11.04
N ALA A 273 -4.78 2.88 -12.04
CA ALA A 273 -3.44 3.44 -11.93
C ALA A 273 -3.42 4.81 -12.63
N VAL A 274 -2.80 5.78 -11.98
CA VAL A 274 -2.70 7.16 -12.48
C VAL A 274 -1.26 7.53 -12.73
N MET A 275 -1.01 8.20 -13.85
CA MET A 275 0.21 8.95 -14.09
C MET A 275 -0.08 10.43 -13.92
N ALA A 276 0.70 11.10 -13.08
CA ALA A 276 0.52 12.51 -12.79
C ALA A 276 1.88 13.23 -12.70
N ARG A 277 1.93 14.47 -13.16
CA ARG A 277 3.15 15.28 -13.23
C ARG A 277 3.15 16.34 -12.13
N ALA A 278 4.25 16.45 -11.40
CA ALA A 278 4.43 17.50 -10.38
C ALA A 278 4.54 18.88 -11.06
N CYS A 279 3.58 19.77 -10.74
CA CYS A 279 3.53 21.14 -11.24
C CYS A 279 4.04 22.07 -10.14
N HIS A 280 5.26 22.61 -10.30
CA HIS A 280 5.78 23.64 -9.41
C HIS A 280 5.47 25.01 -10.00
N GLN A 281 4.91 25.91 -9.20
CA GLN A 281 4.78 27.31 -9.61
C GLN A 281 6.17 27.91 -9.80
N ALA A 282 6.37 28.57 -10.92
CA ALA A 282 7.63 29.25 -11.25
C ALA A 282 7.89 30.43 -10.33
#